data_7af66a0be6328217cb28ef2831ac98b0
#
_entry.id   7af66a0be6328217cb28ef2831ac98b0
#
_cell.length_a   1.000
_cell.length_b   1.000
_cell.length_c   1.000
_cell.angle_alpha   90.00
_cell.angle_beta   90.00
_cell.angle_gamma   90.00
#
_symmetry.space_group_name_H-M   'P 1'
#
loop_
_entity.id
_entity.type
_entity.pdbx_description
1 polymer ?
#
loop_
_entity_poly.entity_id
_entity_poly.type
_entity_poly.pdbx_seq_one_letter_code
_entity_poly.pdbx_strand_id
1 'polypeptide(L)'
;MDDFDLVDISEDEVKVPSNEETVEMLDFENDIKVSTEIDEMLDFIDITPKEKQKQELDKLLDNISDSSSVLKLEEPTAKLDDYTPSIKDFNIKSAKARKIVKKAMLYVIIVMLLGFEFFITKAGDTLNDLRVYASDIEPIKIIQNEKYGYIDYTGRKIVNPKYSYGEDFINGYAIVKDSSNLPLIIDKGGKQEVVTGTYFSLYRAGEDIIASKVTKKGLKYGILKSDLSTKTKFIYDSINYVDGAYTYVLENEVGVINMDGKPIYSYKLTDKDDKRIDVLASEVSDDKSVRYAVVIINSSSSIINLTDGKVVYSPTLNIITPEENNVFSVQDKSGYLSYLYIYNNDVVLERMNVNSVSVPSINSGIITVLNKNYTYEYISVSSKEQIKKNLTKEKVYYSDNYFIYNNYNYKTNKEELVFVTGGEIKKVVNKDFEMESKFVNGVAIIRFDDEMYSYIDEQGNIITELRFIQADSFDKYGDAVAKTNDGYGVLNKEGKIVIPFNNNEIKMLNSNVKINTQNESNVFYAVKKDNRFALYNSSGKRRGKKYYNDIIFDEKYPLFKASDDAYDLLITSKDLDEIKLTSFNSEYKAYENYIIVKNEYYNYNGKNIYIDNSVK
;
A
#
# COMPACT_ATOMS: atom_id res chain seq x y z
N MET A 1 13.49 58.64 -11.28
CA MET A 1 14.07 59.02 -12.55
C MET A 1 15.38 58.30 -12.60
N ASP A 2 15.29 57.13 -13.25
CA ASP A 2 16.34 56.58 -14.04
C ASP A 2 15.78 55.31 -14.63
N ASP A 3 15.76 55.31 -15.96
CA ASP A 3 15.18 54.32 -16.84
C ASP A 3 15.98 53.01 -16.74
N PHE A 4 15.30 51.88 -16.62
CA PHE A 4 15.84 50.57 -16.93
C PHE A 4 15.26 50.06 -18.24
N ASP A 5 16.12 50.03 -19.23
CA ASP A 5 15.88 49.52 -20.57
C ASP A 5 15.49 48.04 -20.53
N LEU A 6 14.35 47.71 -21.14
CA LEU A 6 13.94 46.39 -21.52
C LEU A 6 14.83 45.91 -22.70
N VAL A 7 15.66 44.92 -22.48
CA VAL A 7 16.35 44.19 -23.53
C VAL A 7 15.40 43.11 -24.07
N ASP A 8 14.96 43.37 -25.29
CA ASP A 8 14.23 42.45 -26.16
C ASP A 8 15.21 41.33 -26.63
N ILE A 9 14.96 40.08 -26.21
CA ILE A 9 15.72 38.93 -26.71
C ILE A 9 14.85 38.20 -27.74
N SER A 10 15.20 38.47 -29.00
CA SER A 10 14.68 37.77 -30.17
C SER A 10 15.02 36.27 -30.16
N GLU A 11 14.05 35.48 -30.60
CA GLU A 11 14.19 34.05 -30.93
C GLU A 11 15.31 33.84 -31.96
N ASP A 12 16.40 33.20 -31.52
CA ASP A 12 17.38 32.62 -32.44
C ASP A 12 17.41 31.10 -32.24
N GLU A 13 17.13 30.44 -33.36
CA GLU A 13 17.16 28.98 -33.53
C GLU A 13 18.54 28.42 -33.18
N VAL A 14 18.64 27.56 -32.16
CA VAL A 14 19.85 26.79 -31.91
C VAL A 14 19.84 25.53 -32.76
N LYS A 15 20.63 25.58 -33.86
CA LYS A 15 21.04 24.42 -34.64
C LYS A 15 21.94 23.51 -33.79
N VAL A 16 21.52 22.26 -33.63
CA VAL A 16 22.33 21.19 -33.06
C VAL A 16 23.36 20.74 -34.12
N PRO A 17 24.67 20.74 -33.84
CA PRO A 17 25.64 20.12 -34.73
C PRO A 17 25.66 18.60 -34.50
N SER A 18 25.45 17.86 -35.58
CA SER A 18 25.74 16.44 -35.68
C SER A 18 27.26 16.25 -35.79
N ASN A 19 27.88 15.68 -34.80
CA ASN A 19 29.21 15.09 -34.92
C ASN A 19 29.13 13.62 -34.54
N GLU A 20 29.18 12.79 -35.57
CA GLU A 20 29.58 11.39 -35.51
C GLU A 20 31.08 11.33 -35.18
N GLU A 21 31.45 11.00 -33.97
CA GLU A 21 32.78 10.49 -33.66
C GLU A 21 32.67 8.98 -33.46
N THR A 22 33.20 8.27 -34.43
CA THR A 22 33.48 6.84 -34.42
C THR A 22 34.45 6.52 -33.29
N VAL A 23 33.96 5.77 -32.30
CA VAL A 23 34.79 5.15 -31.28
C VAL A 23 35.27 3.81 -31.83
N GLU A 24 36.57 3.65 -32.02
CA GLU A 24 37.25 2.40 -32.35
C GLU A 24 36.87 1.31 -31.32
N MET A 25 36.25 0.24 -31.82
CA MET A 25 36.07 -1.00 -31.09
C MET A 25 37.40 -1.74 -31.02
N LEU A 26 37.87 -1.97 -29.81
CA LEU A 26 38.90 -2.96 -29.52
C LEU A 26 38.29 -4.34 -29.63
N ASP A 27 38.80 -5.14 -30.56
CA ASP A 27 38.49 -6.54 -30.79
C ASP A 27 38.77 -7.39 -29.54
N PHE A 28 37.71 -7.96 -28.99
CA PHE A 28 37.74 -9.14 -28.13
C PHE A 28 36.97 -10.28 -28.84
N GLU A 29 37.55 -10.80 -29.93
CA GLU A 29 37.19 -12.12 -30.44
C GLU A 29 38.08 -13.15 -29.76
N ASN A 30 37.59 -13.79 -28.70
CA ASN A 30 37.97 -15.15 -28.31
C ASN A 30 37.31 -15.66 -27.02
N ASP A 31 36.04 -15.37 -26.72
CA ASP A 31 35.32 -16.09 -25.69
C ASP A 31 33.80 -16.22 -25.96
N ILE A 32 33.42 -16.32 -27.23
CA ILE A 32 32.02 -16.46 -27.62
C ILE A 32 31.82 -17.82 -28.29
N LYS A 33 31.81 -18.88 -27.47
CA LYS A 33 31.18 -20.18 -27.82
C LYS A 33 30.22 -20.75 -26.79
N VAL A 34 29.96 -20.00 -25.72
CA VAL A 34 28.95 -20.39 -24.67
C VAL A 34 27.72 -19.49 -24.69
N SER A 35 27.75 -18.33 -25.39
CA SER A 35 26.64 -17.38 -25.40
C SER A 35 25.54 -17.70 -26.43
N THR A 36 25.86 -18.38 -27.52
CA THR A 36 24.87 -18.69 -28.58
C THR A 36 23.83 -19.73 -28.19
N GLU A 37 24.16 -20.63 -27.28
CA GLU A 37 23.14 -21.58 -26.73
C GLU A 37 22.22 -20.95 -25.68
N ILE A 38 22.64 -19.84 -25.06
CA ILE A 38 21.83 -19.10 -24.08
C ILE A 38 20.91 -18.12 -24.78
N ASP A 39 21.34 -17.48 -25.86
CA ASP A 39 20.52 -16.56 -26.66
C ASP A 39 19.39 -17.29 -27.42
N GLU A 40 19.61 -18.52 -27.90
CA GLU A 40 18.55 -19.36 -28.48
C GLU A 40 17.55 -19.87 -27.43
N MET A 41 17.91 -19.93 -26.14
CA MET A 41 16.97 -20.21 -25.04
C MET A 41 16.22 -18.98 -24.56
N LEU A 42 16.73 -17.78 -24.76
CA LEU A 42 16.07 -16.53 -24.33
C LEU A 42 15.03 -16.03 -25.34
N ASP A 43 15.13 -16.39 -26.62
CA ASP A 43 14.13 -16.09 -27.65
C ASP A 43 12.80 -16.89 -27.47
N PHE A 44 12.76 -17.88 -26.55
CA PHE A 44 11.54 -18.61 -26.19
C PHE A 44 10.84 -18.04 -24.96
N ILE A 45 11.35 -17.00 -24.29
CA ILE A 45 10.69 -16.34 -23.20
C ILE A 45 10.09 -15.03 -23.71
N ASP A 46 8.94 -15.13 -24.34
CA ASP A 46 8.10 -13.98 -24.64
C ASP A 46 7.64 -13.37 -23.32
N ILE A 47 8.22 -12.21 -22.94
CA ILE A 47 7.84 -11.46 -21.74
C ILE A 47 6.49 -10.81 -22.01
N THR A 48 5.43 -11.61 -21.90
CA THR A 48 4.06 -11.12 -21.97
C THR A 48 3.72 -10.31 -20.71
N PRO A 49 2.85 -9.27 -20.80
CA PRO A 49 2.41 -8.51 -19.63
C PRO A 49 1.84 -9.41 -18.53
N LYS A 50 2.05 -9.05 -17.27
CA LYS A 50 1.65 -9.82 -16.06
C LYS A 50 0.24 -10.43 -16.10
N GLU A 51 -0.71 -9.78 -16.76
CA GLU A 51 -2.08 -10.31 -16.91
C GLU A 51 -2.19 -11.53 -17.85
N LYS A 52 -1.40 -11.57 -18.91
CA LYS A 52 -1.35 -12.76 -19.80
C LYS A 52 -0.66 -13.93 -19.12
N GLN A 53 0.41 -13.69 -18.38
CA GLN A 53 1.10 -14.74 -17.60
C GLN A 53 0.20 -15.32 -16.51
N LYS A 54 -0.62 -14.47 -15.86
CA LYS A 54 -1.60 -14.93 -14.87
C LYS A 54 -2.69 -15.79 -15.51
N GLN A 55 -3.23 -15.38 -16.67
CA GLN A 55 -4.24 -16.17 -17.40
C GLN A 55 -3.70 -17.51 -17.94
N GLU A 56 -2.43 -17.56 -18.34
CA GLU A 56 -1.79 -18.82 -18.75
C GLU A 56 -1.46 -19.72 -17.55
N LEU A 57 -1.06 -19.14 -16.42
CA LEU A 57 -0.84 -19.88 -15.18
C LEU A 57 -2.16 -20.44 -14.62
N ASP A 58 -3.23 -19.66 -14.63
CA ASP A 58 -4.57 -20.11 -14.22
C ASP A 58 -5.07 -21.25 -15.12
N LYS A 59 -4.86 -21.17 -16.44
CA LYS A 59 -5.16 -22.26 -17.38
C LYS A 59 -4.31 -23.52 -17.15
N LEU A 60 -3.05 -23.35 -16.76
CA LEU A 60 -2.19 -24.48 -16.41
C LEU A 60 -2.61 -25.12 -15.08
N LEU A 61 -3.03 -24.31 -14.10
CA LEU A 61 -3.55 -24.79 -12.83
C LEU A 61 -4.90 -25.50 -12.98
N ASP A 62 -5.80 -25.01 -13.82
CA ASP A 62 -7.06 -25.66 -14.16
C ASP A 62 -6.82 -27.00 -14.87
N ASN A 63 -5.88 -27.06 -15.80
CA ASN A 63 -5.48 -28.32 -16.47
C ASN A 63 -4.83 -29.32 -15.50
N ILE A 64 -4.13 -28.86 -14.46
CA ILE A 64 -3.57 -29.73 -13.42
C ILE A 64 -4.67 -30.19 -12.46
N SER A 65 -5.68 -29.37 -12.16
CA SER A 65 -6.82 -29.76 -11.34
C SER A 65 -7.70 -30.79 -12.05
N ASP A 66 -7.93 -30.61 -13.35
CA ASP A 66 -8.67 -31.58 -14.14
C ASP A 66 -7.90 -32.92 -14.36
N SER A 67 -6.55 -32.86 -14.45
CA SER A 67 -5.75 -34.08 -14.53
C SER A 67 -5.66 -34.82 -13.18
N SER A 68 -5.87 -34.14 -12.05
CA SER A 68 -5.93 -34.83 -10.75
C SER A 68 -7.22 -35.62 -10.53
N SER A 69 -8.28 -35.32 -11.30
CA SER A 69 -9.52 -36.11 -11.29
C SER A 69 -9.43 -37.42 -12.12
N VAL A 70 -8.40 -37.56 -12.94
CA VAL A 70 -8.17 -38.76 -13.80
C VAL A 70 -7.18 -39.74 -13.17
N LEU A 71 -6.45 -39.35 -12.13
CA LEU A 71 -5.67 -40.28 -11.32
C LEU A 71 -6.52 -40.89 -10.18
N LYS A 72 -7.72 -41.41 -10.49
CA LYS A 72 -8.13 -42.66 -9.87
C LYS A 72 -7.17 -43.69 -10.41
N LEU A 73 -6.17 -44.03 -9.61
CA LEU A 73 -5.44 -45.29 -9.76
C LEU A 73 -6.49 -46.38 -9.75
N GLU A 74 -6.95 -46.77 -10.92
CA GLU A 74 -7.41 -48.15 -11.09
C GLU A 74 -6.21 -49.00 -10.66
N GLU A 75 -6.35 -49.77 -9.59
CA GLU A 75 -5.40 -50.78 -9.24
C GLU A 75 -5.11 -51.53 -10.54
N PRO A 76 -3.84 -51.66 -10.97
CA PRO A 76 -3.53 -52.42 -12.14
C PRO A 76 -3.88 -53.89 -11.80
N THR A 77 -5.04 -54.35 -12.26
CA THR A 77 -5.41 -55.75 -12.28
C THR A 77 -4.63 -56.52 -13.35
N ALA A 78 -3.54 -55.98 -13.84
CA ALA A 78 -2.53 -56.72 -14.56
C ALA A 78 -1.72 -57.50 -13.52
N LYS A 79 -2.03 -58.78 -13.40
CA LYS A 79 -1.21 -59.70 -12.62
C LYS A 79 0.23 -59.51 -13.05
N LEU A 80 1.08 -59.17 -12.07
CA LEU A 80 2.54 -58.99 -12.18
C LEU A 80 3.26 -60.30 -12.61
N ASP A 81 2.51 -61.31 -13.04
CA ASP A 81 3.01 -62.60 -13.40
C ASP A 81 3.50 -62.72 -14.85
N ASP A 82 3.19 -61.79 -15.75
CA ASP A 82 3.52 -61.91 -17.17
C ASP A 82 4.76 -61.16 -17.65
N TYR A 83 5.49 -60.45 -16.76
CA TYR A 83 6.74 -59.76 -17.13
C TYR A 83 7.86 -59.87 -16.08
N THR A 84 8.02 -61.08 -15.51
CA THR A 84 9.32 -61.47 -14.97
C THR A 84 10.10 -62.09 -16.10
N PRO A 85 11.19 -61.51 -16.63
CA PRO A 85 12.10 -62.26 -17.48
C PRO A 85 12.56 -63.43 -16.67
N SER A 86 12.16 -64.58 -17.10
CA SER A 86 12.50 -65.83 -16.44
C SER A 86 14.03 -65.95 -16.37
N ILE A 87 14.56 -65.94 -15.15
CA ILE A 87 16.00 -66.19 -14.91
C ILE A 87 16.48 -67.52 -15.51
N LYS A 88 15.59 -68.27 -16.07
CA LYS A 88 15.89 -69.58 -16.76
C LYS A 88 16.61 -69.42 -18.08
N ASP A 89 16.52 -68.25 -18.75
CA ASP A 89 17.16 -68.04 -20.06
C ASP A 89 18.63 -67.56 -19.96
N PHE A 90 19.09 -67.21 -18.78
CA PHE A 90 20.50 -66.92 -18.51
C PHE A 90 21.19 -68.21 -18.00
N ASN A 91 21.83 -68.93 -18.90
CA ASN A 91 22.54 -70.14 -18.59
C ASN A 91 23.85 -69.89 -17.83
N ILE A 92 23.71 -69.39 -16.58
CA ILE A 92 24.85 -69.10 -15.70
C ILE A 92 25.27 -70.37 -14.99
N LYS A 93 26.26 -71.08 -15.57
CA LYS A 93 26.73 -72.40 -15.12
C LYS A 93 27.47 -72.45 -13.79
N SER A 94 27.80 -71.31 -13.14
CA SER A 94 28.50 -71.27 -11.84
C SER A 94 27.74 -70.54 -10.76
N ALA A 95 27.73 -71.10 -9.54
CA ALA A 95 27.14 -70.48 -8.35
C ALA A 95 27.77 -69.11 -8.03
N LYS A 96 29.02 -68.85 -8.41
CA LYS A 96 29.77 -67.64 -8.23
C LYS A 96 29.27 -66.50 -9.12
N ALA A 97 28.95 -66.83 -10.40
CA ALA A 97 28.40 -65.87 -11.35
C ALA A 97 26.96 -65.45 -10.97
N ARG A 98 26.11 -66.37 -10.46
CA ARG A 98 24.76 -66.00 -9.93
C ARG A 98 24.82 -65.03 -8.74
N LYS A 99 25.81 -65.14 -7.85
CA LYS A 99 26.02 -64.22 -6.74
C LYS A 99 26.45 -62.84 -7.23
N ILE A 100 27.27 -62.76 -8.28
CA ILE A 100 27.74 -61.49 -8.85
C ILE A 100 26.56 -60.75 -9.54
N VAL A 101 25.76 -61.48 -10.34
CA VAL A 101 24.58 -60.90 -11.02
C VAL A 101 23.53 -60.43 -10.02
N LYS A 102 23.25 -61.18 -8.95
CA LYS A 102 22.35 -60.71 -7.86
C LYS A 102 22.86 -59.46 -7.16
N LYS A 103 24.17 -59.34 -6.89
CA LYS A 103 24.76 -58.15 -6.33
C LYS A 103 24.68 -56.97 -7.30
N ALA A 104 24.99 -57.17 -8.59
CA ALA A 104 24.87 -56.11 -9.60
C ALA A 104 23.43 -55.64 -9.75
N MET A 105 22.43 -56.53 -9.80
CA MET A 105 21.01 -56.14 -9.80
C MET A 105 20.62 -55.36 -8.55
N LEU A 106 21.09 -55.77 -7.37
CA LEU A 106 20.83 -55.02 -6.14
C LEU A 106 21.41 -53.61 -6.19
N TYR A 107 22.63 -53.44 -6.72
CA TYR A 107 23.22 -52.11 -6.91
C TYR A 107 22.43 -51.22 -7.89
N VAL A 108 21.96 -51.80 -9.00
CA VAL A 108 21.11 -51.08 -9.98
C VAL A 108 19.80 -50.66 -9.35
N ILE A 109 19.16 -51.50 -8.53
CA ILE A 109 17.93 -51.14 -7.81
C ILE A 109 18.18 -50.06 -6.80
N ILE A 110 19.28 -50.12 -6.03
CA ILE A 110 19.66 -49.06 -5.06
C ILE A 110 19.92 -47.73 -5.78
N VAL A 111 20.63 -47.74 -6.91
CA VAL A 111 20.90 -46.52 -7.70
C VAL A 111 19.60 -45.94 -8.28
N MET A 112 18.67 -46.79 -8.74
CA MET A 112 17.35 -46.34 -9.22
C MET A 112 16.50 -45.72 -8.08
N LEU A 113 16.50 -46.34 -6.89
CA LEU A 113 15.78 -45.84 -5.73
C LEU A 113 16.36 -44.48 -5.27
N LEU A 114 17.68 -44.35 -5.18
CA LEU A 114 18.36 -43.09 -4.84
C LEU A 114 18.11 -42.00 -5.91
N GLY A 115 18.11 -42.38 -7.20
CA GLY A 115 17.76 -41.48 -8.29
C GLY A 115 16.31 -41.02 -8.23
N PHE A 116 15.40 -41.92 -7.85
CA PHE A 116 13.97 -41.59 -7.70
C PHE A 116 13.71 -40.71 -6.48
N GLU A 117 14.37 -40.95 -5.33
CA GLU A 117 14.31 -40.05 -4.17
C GLU A 117 14.88 -38.65 -4.49
N PHE A 118 16.00 -38.60 -5.22
CA PHE A 118 16.57 -37.31 -5.67
C PHE A 118 15.63 -36.56 -6.62
N PHE A 119 14.97 -37.30 -7.53
CA PHE A 119 14.00 -36.71 -8.46
C PHE A 119 12.75 -36.20 -7.74
N ILE A 120 12.22 -36.93 -6.76
CA ILE A 120 11.06 -36.51 -5.97
C ILE A 120 11.39 -35.30 -5.12
N THR A 121 12.56 -35.28 -4.45
CA THR A 121 13.00 -34.12 -3.64
C THR A 121 13.17 -32.89 -4.54
N LYS A 122 13.82 -33.03 -5.69
CA LYS A 122 14.04 -31.90 -6.60
C LYS A 122 12.73 -31.39 -7.23
N ALA A 123 11.82 -32.28 -7.58
CA ALA A 123 10.47 -31.90 -8.04
C ALA A 123 9.66 -31.22 -6.92
N GLY A 124 9.77 -31.69 -5.68
CA GLY A 124 9.16 -31.09 -4.51
C GLY A 124 9.68 -29.68 -4.25
N ASP A 125 10.99 -29.48 -4.34
CA ASP A 125 11.61 -28.17 -4.17
C ASP A 125 11.16 -27.19 -5.27
N THR A 126 11.15 -27.63 -6.52
CA THR A 126 10.68 -26.81 -7.66
C THR A 126 9.21 -26.42 -7.51
N LEU A 127 8.33 -27.35 -7.09
CA LEU A 127 6.92 -27.05 -6.84
C LEU A 127 6.74 -26.07 -5.67
N ASN A 128 7.55 -26.18 -4.64
CA ASN A 128 7.51 -25.27 -3.51
C ASN A 128 8.02 -23.87 -3.90
N ASP A 129 9.06 -23.77 -4.72
CA ASP A 129 9.55 -22.50 -5.23
C ASP A 129 8.49 -21.83 -6.11
N LEU A 130 7.83 -22.57 -7.01
CA LEU A 130 6.70 -22.05 -7.80
C LEU A 130 5.56 -21.52 -6.92
N ARG A 131 5.25 -22.16 -5.79
CA ARG A 131 4.24 -21.67 -4.84
C ARG A 131 4.64 -20.35 -4.18
N VAL A 132 5.90 -20.16 -3.84
CA VAL A 132 6.40 -18.90 -3.25
C VAL A 132 6.27 -17.77 -4.26
N TYR A 133 6.68 -17.98 -5.51
CA TYR A 133 6.56 -16.96 -6.56
C TYR A 133 5.10 -16.66 -6.97
N ALA A 134 4.22 -17.66 -6.93
CA ALA A 134 2.81 -17.50 -7.25
C ALA A 134 1.98 -16.91 -6.08
N SER A 135 2.53 -16.87 -4.88
CA SER A 135 1.87 -16.28 -3.72
C SER A 135 1.93 -14.76 -3.80
N ASP A 136 0.78 -14.09 -3.60
CA ASP A 136 0.75 -12.64 -3.37
C ASP A 136 1.29 -12.26 -1.98
N ILE A 137 1.50 -13.25 -1.09
CA ILE A 137 2.05 -13.03 0.25
C ILE A 137 3.56 -12.94 0.17
N GLU A 138 4.11 -11.85 0.70
CA GLU A 138 5.54 -11.65 0.79
C GLU A 138 6.20 -12.56 1.85
N PRO A 139 7.46 -13.01 1.64
CA PRO A 139 8.21 -13.74 2.64
C PRO A 139 8.33 -12.99 3.96
N ILE A 140 8.28 -13.72 5.06
CA ILE A 140 8.34 -13.21 6.41
C ILE A 140 9.79 -13.18 6.89
N LYS A 141 10.24 -12.01 7.31
CA LYS A 141 11.57 -11.82 7.90
C LYS A 141 11.66 -12.49 9.28
N ILE A 142 12.73 -13.23 9.50
CA ILE A 142 13.08 -13.83 10.81
C ILE A 142 14.49 -13.42 11.23
N ILE A 143 14.69 -13.35 12.53
CA ILE A 143 16.00 -13.06 13.13
C ILE A 143 16.38 -14.22 14.03
N GLN A 144 17.57 -14.77 13.85
CA GLN A 144 18.12 -15.81 14.72
C GLN A 144 19.61 -15.57 14.92
N ASN A 145 20.07 -15.50 16.16
CA ASN A 145 21.47 -15.20 16.51
C ASN A 145 21.98 -13.93 15.80
N GLU A 146 21.22 -12.86 15.85
CA GLU A 146 21.52 -11.56 15.22
C GLU A 146 21.69 -11.63 13.69
N LYS A 147 21.26 -12.70 13.05
CA LYS A 147 21.27 -12.87 11.61
C LYS A 147 19.84 -12.89 11.06
N TYR A 148 19.68 -12.24 9.91
CA TYR A 148 18.41 -12.15 9.17
C TYR A 148 18.26 -13.31 8.20
N GLY A 149 17.09 -13.90 8.18
CA GLY A 149 16.65 -14.92 7.25
C GLY A 149 15.19 -14.70 6.87
N TYR A 150 14.63 -15.62 6.06
CA TYR A 150 13.26 -15.48 5.59
C TYR A 150 12.57 -16.85 5.53
N ILE A 151 11.28 -16.84 5.87
CA ILE A 151 10.38 -17.99 5.75
C ILE A 151 9.21 -17.63 4.83
N ASP A 152 8.58 -18.64 4.24
CA ASP A 152 7.30 -18.44 3.56
C ASP A 152 6.12 -18.43 4.56
N TYR A 153 4.93 -18.14 4.08
CA TYR A 153 3.69 -18.08 4.89
C TYR A 153 3.31 -19.45 5.53
N THR A 154 3.97 -20.55 5.15
CA THR A 154 3.78 -21.88 5.75
C THR A 154 4.80 -22.19 6.84
N GLY A 155 5.82 -21.33 7.00
CA GLY A 155 6.93 -21.47 7.94
C GLY A 155 8.15 -22.20 7.38
N ARG A 156 8.14 -22.54 6.08
CA ARG A 156 9.31 -23.12 5.42
C ARG A 156 10.39 -22.07 5.25
N LYS A 157 11.63 -22.41 5.62
CA LYS A 157 12.77 -21.52 5.43
C LYS A 157 13.09 -21.36 3.94
N ILE A 158 12.96 -20.14 3.44
CA ILE A 158 13.41 -19.71 2.11
C ILE A 158 14.89 -19.40 2.17
N VAL A 159 15.28 -18.61 3.19
CA VAL A 159 16.67 -18.24 3.45
C VAL A 159 16.98 -18.50 4.90
N ASN A 160 17.97 -19.39 5.17
CA ASN A 160 18.47 -19.55 6.52
C ASN A 160 19.06 -18.22 7.04
N PRO A 161 18.91 -17.90 8.34
CA PRO A 161 19.49 -16.69 8.93
C PRO A 161 20.99 -16.62 8.70
N LYS A 162 21.44 -15.72 7.82
CA LYS A 162 22.84 -15.56 7.42
C LYS A 162 23.25 -14.12 7.16
N TYR A 163 22.30 -13.24 6.85
CA TYR A 163 22.57 -11.85 6.52
C TYR A 163 22.82 -11.02 7.77
N SER A 164 23.69 -10.01 7.68
CA SER A 164 23.94 -9.06 8.77
C SER A 164 22.81 -8.03 8.92
N TYR A 165 22.05 -7.82 7.86
CA TYR A 165 20.87 -6.94 7.78
C TYR A 165 19.87 -7.50 6.79
N GLY A 166 18.57 -7.26 7.01
CA GLY A 166 17.50 -7.61 6.09
C GLY A 166 16.28 -6.71 6.26
N GLU A 167 15.78 -6.19 5.14
CA GLU A 167 14.50 -5.48 5.07
C GLU A 167 13.34 -6.46 4.92
N ASP A 168 12.12 -5.98 5.09
CA ASP A 168 10.93 -6.70 4.68
C ASP A 168 10.84 -6.74 3.14
N PHE A 169 10.20 -7.76 2.59
CA PHE A 169 9.95 -7.82 1.16
C PHE A 169 8.95 -6.74 0.75
N ILE A 170 9.23 -6.08 -0.37
CA ILE A 170 8.33 -5.13 -1.02
C ILE A 170 8.37 -5.41 -2.52
N ASN A 171 7.20 -5.63 -3.13
CA ASN A 171 7.06 -5.95 -4.55
C ASN A 171 7.96 -7.11 -5.01
N GLY A 172 8.09 -8.13 -4.18
CA GLY A 172 8.83 -9.36 -4.51
C GLY A 172 10.32 -9.34 -4.21
N TYR A 173 10.88 -8.25 -3.66
CA TYR A 173 12.30 -8.10 -3.41
C TYR A 173 12.61 -7.57 -2.02
N ALA A 174 13.72 -8.05 -1.43
CA ALA A 174 14.26 -7.53 -0.19
C ALA A 174 15.72 -7.09 -0.37
N ILE A 175 16.07 -5.94 0.20
CA ILE A 175 17.45 -5.51 0.34
C ILE A 175 18.03 -6.17 1.58
N VAL A 176 19.16 -6.85 1.42
CA VAL A 176 19.89 -7.51 2.50
C VAL A 176 21.36 -7.11 2.45
N LYS A 177 22.10 -7.33 3.56
CA LYS A 177 23.54 -7.17 3.57
C LYS A 177 24.21 -8.50 3.96
N ASP A 178 25.28 -8.83 3.27
CA ASP A 178 26.06 -10.02 3.58
C ASP A 178 26.89 -9.85 4.88
N SER A 179 27.71 -10.84 5.20
CA SER A 179 28.60 -10.81 6.37
C SER A 179 29.67 -9.71 6.31
N SER A 180 29.98 -9.21 5.11
CA SER A 180 30.90 -8.09 4.87
C SER A 180 30.18 -6.73 4.83
N ASN A 181 28.90 -6.70 5.16
CA ASN A 181 28.04 -5.49 5.14
C ASN A 181 27.79 -4.92 3.74
N LEU A 182 28.05 -5.71 2.69
CA LEU A 182 27.78 -5.30 1.31
C LEU A 182 26.31 -5.53 0.96
N PRO A 183 25.65 -4.55 0.35
CA PRO A 183 24.24 -4.66 0.00
C PRO A 183 24.04 -5.56 -1.23
N LEU A 184 22.95 -6.32 -1.21
CA LEU A 184 22.48 -7.13 -2.32
C LEU A 184 20.94 -7.22 -2.28
N ILE A 185 20.33 -7.67 -3.36
CA ILE A 185 18.88 -7.83 -3.46
C ILE A 185 18.58 -9.32 -3.69
N ILE A 186 17.60 -9.82 -2.96
CA ILE A 186 17.08 -11.18 -3.11
C ILE A 186 15.61 -11.14 -3.55
N ASP A 187 15.20 -12.11 -4.34
CA ASP A 187 13.81 -12.36 -4.73
C ASP A 187 13.05 -13.20 -3.69
N LYS A 188 11.75 -13.42 -3.90
CA LYS A 188 10.89 -14.23 -3.02
C LYS A 188 11.38 -15.65 -2.79
N GLY A 189 12.09 -16.24 -3.75
CA GLY A 189 12.72 -17.57 -3.62
C GLY A 189 14.04 -17.54 -2.84
N GLY A 190 14.50 -16.37 -2.44
CA GLY A 190 15.80 -16.20 -1.77
C GLY A 190 16.99 -16.20 -2.72
N LYS A 191 16.74 -16.17 -4.04
CA LYS A 191 17.76 -16.08 -5.06
C LYS A 191 18.32 -14.66 -5.10
N GLN A 192 19.62 -14.55 -5.25
CA GLN A 192 20.29 -13.26 -5.38
C GLN A 192 20.09 -12.72 -6.80
N GLU A 193 19.33 -11.63 -6.94
CA GLU A 193 19.06 -10.96 -8.21
C GLU A 193 20.13 -9.90 -8.54
N VAL A 194 20.76 -9.33 -7.53
CA VAL A 194 21.84 -8.36 -7.69
C VAL A 194 23.10 -8.92 -7.07
N VAL A 195 24.16 -9.09 -7.86
CA VAL A 195 25.45 -9.62 -7.42
C VAL A 195 26.09 -8.68 -6.41
N THR A 196 26.63 -9.26 -5.33
CA THR A 196 27.38 -8.53 -4.30
C THR A 196 28.47 -7.66 -4.96
N GLY A 197 28.55 -6.38 -4.57
CA GLY A 197 29.54 -5.43 -5.13
C GLY A 197 29.11 -4.71 -6.41
N THR A 198 27.94 -5.06 -7.01
CA THR A 198 27.38 -4.29 -8.12
C THR A 198 27.03 -2.87 -7.71
N TYR A 199 26.48 -2.70 -6.51
CA TYR A 199 26.15 -1.41 -5.92
C TYR A 199 26.96 -1.19 -4.64
N PHE A 200 27.36 0.06 -4.42
CA PHE A 200 27.99 0.48 -3.18
C PHE A 200 26.96 0.67 -2.07
N SER A 201 25.79 1.20 -2.40
CA SER A 201 24.68 1.35 -1.48
C SER A 201 23.35 1.12 -2.17
N LEU A 202 22.36 0.67 -1.40
CA LEU A 202 20.96 0.49 -1.80
C LEU A 202 20.09 1.04 -0.68
N TYR A 203 19.10 1.88 -1.01
CA TYR A 203 18.14 2.46 -0.08
C TYR A 203 16.74 2.37 -0.66
N ARG A 204 15.80 1.91 0.11
CA ARG A 204 14.38 1.91 -0.26
C ARG A 204 13.87 3.37 -0.31
N ALA A 205 13.12 3.71 -1.35
CA ALA A 205 12.56 5.03 -1.61
C ALA A 205 11.11 4.87 -2.11
N GLY A 206 10.18 4.63 -1.16
CA GLY A 206 8.85 4.14 -1.49
C GLY A 206 8.92 2.75 -2.14
N GLU A 207 8.34 2.61 -3.32
CA GLU A 207 8.44 1.37 -4.11
C GLU A 207 9.77 1.23 -4.89
N ASP A 208 10.48 2.33 -5.11
CA ASP A 208 11.74 2.37 -5.84
C ASP A 208 12.95 2.11 -4.93
N ILE A 209 14.14 2.02 -5.53
CA ILE A 209 15.40 1.85 -4.84
C ILE A 209 16.39 2.91 -5.34
N ILE A 210 16.89 3.75 -4.43
CA ILE A 210 18.05 4.59 -4.73
C ILE A 210 19.31 3.72 -4.59
N ALA A 211 20.07 3.62 -5.66
CA ALA A 211 21.28 2.83 -5.72
C ALA A 211 22.49 3.69 -6.06
N SER A 212 23.69 3.34 -5.57
CA SER A 212 24.94 4.00 -5.96
C SER A 212 25.94 3.01 -6.51
N LYS A 213 26.72 3.45 -7.52
CA LYS A 213 27.79 2.68 -8.18
C LYS A 213 29.08 3.47 -8.20
N VAL A 214 30.21 2.76 -8.07
CA VAL A 214 31.51 3.35 -8.39
C VAL A 214 31.69 3.38 -9.90
N THR A 215 31.87 4.56 -10.46
CA THR A 215 32.08 4.79 -11.88
C THR A 215 33.45 5.42 -12.13
N LYS A 216 33.84 5.60 -13.41
CA LYS A 216 35.07 6.33 -13.76
C LYS A 216 35.06 7.79 -13.24
N LYS A 217 33.87 8.37 -13.01
CA LYS A 217 33.66 9.72 -12.46
C LYS A 217 33.46 9.74 -10.94
N GLY A 218 33.79 8.66 -10.23
CA GLY A 218 33.55 8.50 -8.80
C GLY A 218 32.23 7.80 -8.48
N LEU A 219 31.78 7.92 -7.23
CA LEU A 219 30.52 7.36 -6.77
C LEU A 219 29.36 8.14 -7.39
N LYS A 220 28.44 7.44 -8.06
CA LYS A 220 27.27 8.03 -8.70
C LYS A 220 25.99 7.30 -8.32
N TYR A 221 24.93 8.05 -8.13
CA TYR A 221 23.60 7.60 -7.75
C TYR A 221 22.68 7.50 -8.96
N GLY A 222 21.72 6.60 -8.87
CA GLY A 222 20.61 6.40 -9.79
C GLY A 222 19.44 5.77 -9.08
N ILE A 223 18.30 5.66 -9.76
CA ILE A 223 17.08 5.08 -9.23
C ILE A 223 16.77 3.81 -10.02
N LEU A 224 16.45 2.73 -9.31
CA LEU A 224 15.88 1.50 -9.84
C LEU A 224 14.38 1.47 -9.52
N LYS A 225 13.58 0.97 -10.44
CA LYS A 225 12.17 0.67 -10.22
C LYS A 225 11.99 -0.55 -9.29
N SER A 226 10.76 -0.81 -8.87
CA SER A 226 10.40 -2.00 -8.10
C SER A 226 10.76 -3.32 -8.79
N ASP A 227 10.77 -3.37 -10.14
CA ASP A 227 11.19 -4.51 -10.94
C ASP A 227 12.71 -4.61 -11.18
N LEU A 228 13.50 -3.81 -10.49
CA LEU A 228 14.95 -3.64 -10.60
C LEU A 228 15.45 -3.04 -11.93
N SER A 229 14.57 -2.68 -12.84
CA SER A 229 14.96 -1.95 -14.03
C SER A 229 15.42 -0.53 -13.71
N THR A 230 16.33 0.01 -14.52
CA THR A 230 16.86 1.36 -14.30
C THR A 230 15.81 2.42 -14.61
N LYS A 231 15.43 3.22 -13.62
CA LYS A 231 14.54 4.39 -13.77
C LYS A 231 15.32 5.63 -14.22
N THR A 232 16.49 5.88 -13.59
CA THR A 232 17.38 6.99 -13.96
C THR A 232 18.81 6.50 -14.17
N LYS A 233 19.60 7.19 -15.02
CA LYS A 233 21.03 6.90 -15.21
C LYS A 233 21.80 7.13 -13.91
N PHE A 234 22.91 6.41 -13.74
CA PHE A 234 23.85 6.58 -12.62
C PHE A 234 24.84 7.72 -12.90
N ILE A 235 24.37 8.95 -12.82
CA ILE A 235 25.14 10.17 -13.12
C ILE A 235 25.17 11.16 -11.97
N TYR A 236 24.24 11.07 -11.02
CA TYR A 236 24.04 12.06 -9.96
C TYR A 236 25.07 11.88 -8.85
N ASP A 237 25.49 12.98 -8.22
CA ASP A 237 26.39 12.98 -7.07
C ASP A 237 25.65 12.58 -5.78
N SER A 238 24.39 12.92 -5.69
CA SER A 238 23.45 12.41 -4.67
C SER A 238 22.02 12.42 -5.18
N ILE A 239 21.19 11.53 -4.63
CA ILE A 239 19.74 11.51 -4.78
C ILE A 239 19.15 11.27 -3.41
N ASN A 240 18.11 12.04 -3.04
CA ASN A 240 17.31 11.81 -1.84
C ASN A 240 15.84 11.68 -2.23
N TYR A 241 15.13 10.80 -1.55
CA TYR A 241 13.67 10.66 -1.69
C TYR A 241 12.98 11.67 -0.79
N VAL A 242 11.96 12.31 -1.33
CA VAL A 242 10.98 13.12 -0.61
C VAL A 242 9.59 12.65 -1.06
N ASP A 243 8.56 12.89 -0.27
CA ASP A 243 7.21 12.44 -0.63
C ASP A 243 6.80 13.03 -1.98
N GLY A 244 6.49 12.13 -2.94
CA GLY A 244 6.07 12.46 -4.29
C GLY A 244 7.17 12.87 -5.28
N ALA A 245 8.47 12.88 -4.91
CA ALA A 245 9.57 13.26 -5.79
C ALA A 245 10.94 12.79 -5.27
N TYR A 246 12.00 13.11 -6.04
CA TYR A 246 13.39 12.96 -5.60
C TYR A 246 14.13 14.29 -5.80
N THR A 247 15.03 14.62 -4.87
CA THR A 247 15.99 15.69 -5.08
C THR A 247 17.31 15.13 -5.57
N TYR A 248 18.04 15.90 -6.36
CA TYR A 248 19.37 15.50 -6.84
C TYR A 248 20.40 16.61 -6.77
N VAL A 249 21.65 16.19 -6.70
CA VAL A 249 22.83 17.03 -6.97
C VAL A 249 23.58 16.41 -8.16
N LEU A 250 23.92 17.24 -9.12
CA LEU A 250 24.72 16.85 -10.28
C LEU A 250 25.75 17.97 -10.59
N GLU A 251 27.00 17.74 -10.25
CA GLU A 251 28.09 18.72 -10.41
C GLU A 251 27.77 20.06 -9.74
N ASN A 252 27.46 21.09 -10.50
CA ASN A 252 27.07 22.43 -10.02
C ASN A 252 25.57 22.71 -10.28
N GLU A 253 24.75 21.68 -10.24
CA GLU A 253 23.31 21.78 -10.41
C GLU A 253 22.61 21.01 -9.30
N VAL A 254 21.51 21.54 -8.80
CA VAL A 254 20.57 20.84 -7.93
C VAL A 254 19.20 20.86 -8.58
N GLY A 255 18.36 19.86 -8.27
CA GLY A 255 17.05 19.84 -8.89
C GLY A 255 16.12 18.76 -8.33
N VAL A 256 14.98 18.63 -9.00
CA VAL A 256 13.90 17.70 -8.64
C VAL A 256 13.66 16.74 -9.81
N ILE A 257 13.56 15.45 -9.49
CA ILE A 257 13.13 14.38 -10.38
C ILE A 257 11.73 13.95 -9.94
N ASN A 258 10.77 13.85 -10.85
CA ASN A 258 9.43 13.35 -10.53
C ASN A 258 9.41 11.82 -10.34
N MET A 259 8.28 11.29 -9.92
CA MET A 259 8.11 9.85 -9.68
C MET A 259 8.26 8.99 -10.95
N ASP A 260 8.18 9.57 -12.16
CA ASP A 260 8.49 8.88 -13.42
C ASP A 260 9.99 8.79 -13.74
N GLY A 261 10.84 9.44 -12.92
CA GLY A 261 12.29 9.48 -13.13
C GLY A 261 12.76 10.58 -14.08
N LYS A 262 11.91 11.57 -14.38
CA LYS A 262 12.27 12.73 -15.22
C LYS A 262 12.75 13.89 -14.37
N PRO A 263 13.90 14.50 -14.64
CA PRO A 263 14.24 15.81 -14.10
C PRO A 263 13.18 16.84 -14.56
N ILE A 264 12.51 17.48 -13.60
CA ILE A 264 11.43 18.44 -13.87
C ILE A 264 11.78 19.87 -13.46
N TYR A 265 12.73 20.03 -12.56
CA TYR A 265 13.19 21.32 -12.08
C TYR A 265 14.69 21.27 -11.85
N SER A 266 15.42 22.31 -12.26
CA SER A 266 16.85 22.43 -11.98
C SER A 266 17.27 23.87 -11.72
N TYR A 267 18.33 24.00 -10.93
CA TYR A 267 18.95 25.28 -10.58
C TYR A 267 20.48 25.14 -10.66
N LYS A 268 21.11 26.01 -11.45
CA LYS A 268 22.58 26.08 -11.57
C LYS A 268 23.15 26.84 -10.39
N LEU A 269 24.03 26.20 -9.66
CA LEU A 269 24.71 26.77 -8.51
C LEU A 269 25.91 27.62 -8.96
N THR A 270 26.16 28.69 -8.25
CA THR A 270 27.43 29.45 -8.32
C THR A 270 28.41 28.91 -7.26
N ASP A 271 29.67 29.33 -7.32
CA ASP A 271 30.70 28.90 -6.35
C ASP A 271 30.41 29.32 -4.90
N LYS A 272 29.45 30.21 -4.68
CA LYS A 272 29.04 30.70 -3.37
C LYS A 272 27.81 29.98 -2.80
N ASP A 273 27.17 29.16 -3.60
CA ASP A 273 25.93 28.48 -3.25
C ASP A 273 26.19 27.15 -2.57
N ASP A 274 25.36 26.82 -1.60
CA ASP A 274 25.36 25.49 -1.00
C ASP A 274 24.79 24.46 -1.98
N LYS A 275 25.45 23.31 -2.10
CA LYS A 275 24.95 22.19 -2.89
C LYS A 275 23.81 21.46 -2.19
N ARG A 276 22.78 22.23 -1.84
CA ARG A 276 21.61 21.73 -1.12
C ARG A 276 20.32 22.22 -1.74
N ILE A 277 19.36 21.31 -1.81
CA ILE A 277 17.98 21.56 -2.18
C ILE A 277 17.08 20.86 -1.16
N ASP A 278 16.16 21.59 -0.56
CA ASP A 278 15.12 21.04 0.28
C ASP A 278 13.79 21.12 -0.46
N VAL A 279 12.97 20.08 -0.30
CA VAL A 279 11.64 19.99 -0.90
C VAL A 279 10.65 19.62 0.21
N LEU A 280 9.59 20.41 0.35
CA LEU A 280 8.52 20.21 1.30
C LEU A 280 7.22 20.02 0.52
N ALA A 281 6.65 18.83 0.60
CA ALA A 281 5.46 18.43 -0.15
C ALA A 281 4.17 18.91 0.52
N SER A 282 3.15 19.25 -0.26
CA SER A 282 1.77 19.45 0.19
C SER A 282 0.95 18.20 -0.11
N GLU A 283 0.50 17.51 0.93
CA GLU A 283 -0.34 16.30 0.82
C GLU A 283 -1.81 16.69 0.58
N VAL A 284 -2.48 15.94 -0.29
CA VAL A 284 -3.93 16.04 -0.50
C VAL A 284 -4.61 15.01 0.38
N SER A 285 -5.50 15.44 1.28
CA SER A 285 -6.11 14.58 2.30
C SER A 285 -6.92 13.42 1.72
N ASP A 286 -7.62 13.66 0.60
CA ASP A 286 -8.58 12.69 0.05
C ASP A 286 -7.90 11.47 -0.56
N ASP A 287 -6.79 11.66 -1.28
CA ASP A 287 -6.10 10.59 -2.02
C ASP A 287 -4.63 10.40 -1.61
N LYS A 288 -4.15 11.16 -0.62
CA LYS A 288 -2.77 11.16 -0.16
C LYS A 288 -1.75 11.47 -1.26
N SER A 289 -2.20 12.06 -2.37
CA SER A 289 -1.32 12.46 -3.46
C SER A 289 -0.56 13.73 -3.11
N VAL A 290 0.62 13.89 -3.71
CA VAL A 290 1.40 15.12 -3.64
C VAL A 290 1.47 15.74 -5.02
N ARG A 291 0.92 16.95 -5.17
CA ARG A 291 0.85 17.64 -6.47
C ARG A 291 1.77 18.84 -6.55
N TYR A 292 1.97 19.55 -5.45
CA TYR A 292 2.82 20.73 -5.35
C TYR A 292 3.78 20.60 -4.20
N ALA A 293 4.95 21.22 -4.35
CA ALA A 293 5.93 21.26 -3.29
C ALA A 293 6.63 22.61 -3.24
N VAL A 294 7.06 22.99 -2.05
CA VAL A 294 7.98 24.10 -1.82
C VAL A 294 9.40 23.61 -2.09
N VAL A 295 10.09 24.27 -2.99
CA VAL A 295 11.51 24.06 -3.26
C VAL A 295 12.31 25.19 -2.65
N ILE A 296 13.30 24.84 -1.83
CA ILE A 296 14.15 25.80 -1.10
C ILE A 296 15.60 25.61 -1.58
N ILE A 297 16.16 26.67 -2.15
CA ILE A 297 17.56 26.74 -2.60
C ILE A 297 18.13 28.09 -2.12
N ASN A 298 19.27 28.07 -1.43
CA ASN A 298 19.94 29.28 -0.92
C ASN A 298 18.99 30.21 -0.15
N SER A 299 18.15 29.64 0.71
CA SER A 299 17.11 30.37 1.49
C SER A 299 16.04 31.06 0.64
N SER A 300 15.97 30.77 -0.65
CA SER A 300 14.88 31.22 -1.51
C SER A 300 13.88 30.09 -1.71
N SER A 301 12.61 30.35 -1.45
CA SER A 301 11.51 29.40 -1.55
C SER A 301 10.67 29.67 -2.80
N SER A 302 10.30 28.64 -3.52
CA SER A 302 9.34 28.67 -4.62
C SER A 302 8.39 27.49 -4.54
N ILE A 303 7.23 27.59 -5.18
CA ILE A 303 6.30 26.46 -5.25
C ILE A 303 6.29 25.94 -6.69
N ILE A 304 6.48 24.65 -6.85
CA ILE A 304 6.45 23.96 -8.16
C ILE A 304 5.35 22.90 -8.20
N ASN A 305 4.88 22.61 -9.41
CA ASN A 305 4.11 21.41 -9.70
C ASN A 305 5.07 20.21 -9.85
N LEU A 306 4.84 19.14 -9.11
CA LEU A 306 5.70 17.93 -9.12
C LEU A 306 5.50 17.03 -10.34
N THR A 307 4.52 17.30 -11.19
CA THR A 307 4.32 16.55 -12.43
C THR A 307 5.24 17.03 -13.55
N ASP A 308 5.30 18.35 -13.75
CA ASP A 308 5.98 18.98 -14.89
C ASP A 308 7.06 20.00 -14.51
N GLY A 309 7.20 20.33 -13.22
CA GLY A 309 8.18 21.27 -12.70
C GLY A 309 7.81 22.73 -12.89
N LYS A 310 6.59 23.04 -13.36
CA LYS A 310 6.14 24.41 -13.54
C LYS A 310 6.21 25.17 -12.23
N VAL A 311 6.91 26.30 -12.23
CA VAL A 311 6.93 27.23 -11.08
C VAL A 311 5.58 27.93 -11.01
N VAL A 312 4.84 27.68 -9.93
CA VAL A 312 3.51 28.25 -9.70
C VAL A 312 3.62 29.51 -8.84
N TYR A 313 4.57 29.55 -7.94
CA TYR A 313 4.88 30.71 -7.12
C TYR A 313 6.38 31.01 -7.21
N SER A 314 6.69 32.23 -7.66
CA SER A 314 8.04 32.66 -7.99
C SER A 314 8.97 32.67 -6.76
N PRO A 315 10.28 32.51 -6.94
CA PRO A 315 11.24 32.50 -5.85
C PRO A 315 11.14 33.75 -4.96
N THR A 316 11.10 33.54 -3.66
CA THR A 316 11.02 34.58 -2.64
C THR A 316 11.91 34.23 -1.45
N LEU A 317 12.32 35.25 -0.68
CA LEU A 317 13.02 35.09 0.59
C LEU A 317 12.05 34.90 1.79
N ASN A 318 10.76 34.80 1.54
CA ASN A 318 9.77 34.44 2.54
C ASN A 318 9.82 32.96 2.86
N ILE A 319 9.47 32.59 4.08
CA ILE A 319 9.35 31.19 4.47
C ILE A 319 7.99 30.70 3.97
N ILE A 320 8.00 29.67 3.13
CA ILE A 320 6.79 29.01 2.66
C ILE A 320 6.68 27.65 3.32
N THR A 321 5.55 27.38 3.96
CA THR A 321 5.25 26.09 4.58
C THR A 321 4.04 25.47 3.89
N PRO A 322 4.13 24.21 3.40
CA PRO A 322 2.97 23.52 2.87
C PRO A 322 2.01 23.14 3.99
N GLU A 323 0.74 23.34 3.72
CA GLU A 323 -0.38 22.84 4.50
C GLU A 323 -1.07 21.72 3.70
N GLU A 324 -2.18 21.18 4.18
CA GLU A 324 -2.96 20.19 3.44
C GLU A 324 -3.72 20.80 2.23
N ASN A 325 -4.03 19.96 1.24
CA ASN A 325 -4.94 20.29 0.13
C ASN A 325 -4.49 21.51 -0.70
N ASN A 326 -3.18 21.60 -0.99
CA ASN A 326 -2.58 22.65 -1.81
C ASN A 326 -2.72 24.07 -1.23
N VAL A 327 -2.88 24.17 0.06
CA VAL A 327 -2.77 25.43 0.82
C VAL A 327 -1.31 25.60 1.26
N PHE A 328 -0.83 26.84 1.25
CA PHE A 328 0.53 27.18 1.70
C PHE A 328 0.46 28.41 2.59
N SER A 329 1.15 28.36 3.72
CA SER A 329 1.39 29.55 4.54
C SER A 329 2.69 30.21 4.11
N VAL A 330 2.70 31.53 4.05
CA VAL A 330 3.85 32.35 3.63
C VAL A 330 4.13 33.39 4.72
N GLN A 331 5.29 33.31 5.34
CA GLN A 331 5.74 34.25 6.36
C GLN A 331 6.82 35.15 5.78
N ASP A 332 6.59 36.44 5.82
CA ASP A 332 7.57 37.46 5.40
C ASP A 332 8.65 37.68 6.46
N LYS A 333 9.66 38.50 6.12
CA LYS A 333 10.77 38.85 7.03
C LYS A 333 10.33 39.63 8.30
N SER A 334 9.16 40.23 8.29
CA SER A 334 8.57 40.94 9.40
C SER A 334 7.70 40.05 10.29
N GLY A 335 7.56 38.76 9.92
CA GLY A 335 6.75 37.80 10.63
C GLY A 335 5.26 37.82 10.26
N TYR A 336 4.87 38.65 9.28
CA TYR A 336 3.48 38.67 8.81
C TYR A 336 3.18 37.40 8.03
N LEU A 337 2.02 36.80 8.34
CA LEU A 337 1.55 35.54 7.74
C LEU A 337 0.49 35.85 6.69
N SER A 338 0.67 35.25 5.51
CA SER A 338 -0.33 35.15 4.45
C SER A 338 -0.54 33.68 4.05
N TYR A 339 -1.64 33.40 3.37
CA TYR A 339 -1.97 32.07 2.90
C TYR A 339 -2.25 32.09 1.40
N LEU A 340 -1.76 31.08 0.71
CA LEU A 340 -2.00 30.83 -0.71
C LEU A 340 -2.82 29.55 -0.85
N TYR A 341 -3.73 29.53 -1.81
CA TYR A 341 -4.34 28.30 -2.31
C TYR A 341 -4.06 28.15 -3.79
N ILE A 342 -3.54 26.98 -4.18
CA ILE A 342 -3.16 26.68 -5.56
C ILE A 342 -4.10 25.64 -6.15
N TYR A 343 -4.63 25.96 -7.33
CA TYR A 343 -5.50 25.06 -8.09
C TYR A 343 -5.20 25.21 -9.58
N ASN A 344 -5.04 24.09 -10.30
CA ASN A 344 -4.73 24.04 -11.74
C ASN A 344 -3.52 24.91 -12.14
N ASN A 345 -2.45 24.89 -11.34
CA ASN A 345 -1.22 25.67 -11.55
C ASN A 345 -1.38 27.21 -11.46
N ASP A 346 -2.45 27.67 -10.86
CA ASP A 346 -2.68 29.09 -10.59
C ASP A 346 -2.87 29.35 -9.10
N VAL A 347 -2.39 30.50 -8.61
CA VAL A 347 -2.75 31.00 -7.28
C VAL A 347 -4.19 31.53 -7.35
N VAL A 348 -5.13 30.75 -6.84
CA VAL A 348 -6.55 31.08 -6.86
C VAL A 348 -6.90 32.06 -5.75
N LEU A 349 -6.28 31.92 -4.60
CA LEU A 349 -6.47 32.77 -3.44
C LEU A 349 -5.12 33.16 -2.84
N GLU A 350 -4.98 34.45 -2.52
CA GLU A 350 -3.98 34.98 -1.60
C GLU A 350 -4.69 35.80 -0.52
N ARG A 351 -4.47 35.48 0.74
CA ARG A 351 -5.08 36.15 1.88
C ARG A 351 -4.04 36.51 2.91
N MET A 352 -3.99 37.81 3.20
CA MET A 352 -3.15 38.38 4.26
C MET A 352 -3.99 38.66 5.50
N ASN A 353 -3.35 38.65 6.66
CA ASN A 353 -3.95 39.07 7.93
C ASN A 353 -5.20 38.24 8.33
N VAL A 354 -5.17 36.95 8.06
CA VAL A 354 -6.17 35.95 8.49
C VAL A 354 -5.57 35.00 9.51
N ASN A 355 -6.39 34.23 10.23
CA ASN A 355 -5.91 33.21 11.16
C ASN A 355 -5.52 31.93 10.42
N SER A 356 -6.33 31.50 9.45
CA SER A 356 -6.04 30.32 8.63
C SER A 356 -6.83 30.33 7.33
N VAL A 357 -6.33 29.54 6.37
CA VAL A 357 -7.03 29.13 5.16
C VAL A 357 -7.00 27.60 5.11
N SER A 358 -8.09 26.97 4.74
CA SER A 358 -8.18 25.53 4.58
C SER A 358 -9.14 25.17 3.44
N VAL A 359 -8.95 23.99 2.87
CA VAL A 359 -9.84 23.40 1.86
C VAL A 359 -10.19 21.99 2.34
N PRO A 360 -11.22 21.84 3.18
CA PRO A 360 -11.57 20.56 3.80
C PRO A 360 -11.93 19.46 2.81
N SER A 361 -12.43 19.81 1.63
CA SER A 361 -12.71 18.90 0.51
C SER A 361 -12.39 19.60 -0.80
N ILE A 362 -11.44 19.06 -1.57
CA ILE A 362 -11.07 19.61 -2.88
C ILE A 362 -12.25 19.53 -3.86
N ASN A 363 -13.01 18.43 -3.83
CA ASN A 363 -14.14 18.21 -4.73
C ASN A 363 -15.29 19.18 -4.48
N SER A 364 -15.46 19.66 -3.25
CA SER A 364 -16.47 20.69 -2.95
C SER A 364 -16.20 22.01 -3.67
N GLY A 365 -14.94 22.31 -3.97
CA GLY A 365 -14.50 23.56 -4.59
C GLY A 365 -14.70 24.79 -3.70
N ILE A 366 -14.64 24.62 -2.37
CA ILE A 366 -14.82 25.69 -1.38
C ILE A 366 -13.56 25.88 -0.53
N ILE A 367 -13.08 27.11 -0.52
CA ILE A 367 -12.01 27.59 0.35
C ILE A 367 -12.63 28.17 1.62
N THR A 368 -12.16 27.74 2.76
CA THR A 368 -12.56 28.28 4.07
C THR A 368 -11.48 29.22 4.60
N VAL A 369 -11.85 30.45 4.88
CA VAL A 369 -10.98 31.46 5.48
C VAL A 369 -11.47 31.80 6.88
N LEU A 370 -10.59 31.68 7.88
CA LEU A 370 -10.84 32.15 9.24
C LEU A 370 -10.15 33.51 9.44
N ASN A 371 -10.94 34.54 9.57
CA ASN A 371 -10.47 35.93 9.78
C ASN A 371 -9.93 36.17 11.20
N LYS A 372 -9.18 37.24 11.41
CA LYS A 372 -8.64 37.65 12.73
C LYS A 372 -9.72 37.90 13.79
N ASN A 373 -10.91 38.32 13.38
CA ASN A 373 -12.07 38.51 14.26
C ASN A 373 -12.89 37.22 14.48
N TYR A 374 -12.32 36.06 14.13
CA TYR A 374 -12.95 34.75 14.26
C TYR A 374 -14.24 34.56 13.42
N THR A 375 -14.44 35.37 12.37
CA THR A 375 -15.49 35.12 11.38
C THR A 375 -14.99 34.22 10.25
N TYR A 376 -15.89 33.46 9.65
CA TYR A 376 -15.60 32.57 8.53
C TYR A 376 -16.07 33.16 7.22
N GLU A 377 -15.25 32.99 6.18
CA GLU A 377 -15.62 33.19 4.78
C GLU A 377 -15.51 31.86 4.04
N TYR A 378 -16.49 31.57 3.20
CA TYR A 378 -16.52 30.38 2.36
C TYR A 378 -16.54 30.83 0.91
N ILE A 379 -15.44 30.59 0.18
CA ILE A 379 -15.16 31.17 -1.13
C ILE A 379 -15.19 30.05 -2.15
N SER A 380 -15.98 30.21 -3.21
CA SER A 380 -16.00 29.31 -4.35
C SER A 380 -14.70 29.42 -5.15
N VAL A 381 -14.05 28.29 -5.42
CA VAL A 381 -12.86 28.20 -6.29
C VAL A 381 -13.20 28.66 -7.71
N SER A 382 -14.38 28.31 -8.23
CA SER A 382 -14.79 28.62 -9.60
C SER A 382 -15.11 30.11 -9.82
N SER A 383 -15.90 30.72 -8.92
CA SER A 383 -16.30 32.13 -9.05
C SER A 383 -15.34 33.09 -8.37
N LYS A 384 -14.48 32.62 -7.44
CA LYS A 384 -13.62 33.41 -6.55
C LYS A 384 -14.40 34.37 -5.62
N GLU A 385 -15.69 34.11 -5.43
CA GLU A 385 -16.59 34.90 -4.58
C GLU A 385 -17.10 34.11 -3.39
N GLN A 386 -17.55 34.80 -2.34
CA GLN A 386 -18.23 34.17 -1.22
C GLN A 386 -19.52 33.48 -1.68
N ILE A 387 -19.65 32.19 -1.34
CA ILE A 387 -20.85 31.41 -1.67
C ILE A 387 -22.10 31.96 -0.95
N LYS A 388 -21.91 32.48 0.25
CA LYS A 388 -22.93 33.18 1.04
C LYS A 388 -22.27 33.99 2.16
N LYS A 389 -22.75 35.20 2.40
CA LYS A 389 -22.31 36.04 3.49
C LYS A 389 -22.84 35.56 4.85
N ASN A 390 -22.08 35.80 5.93
CA ASN A 390 -22.47 35.54 7.32
C ASN A 390 -22.80 34.05 7.64
N LEU A 391 -22.15 33.10 6.97
CA LEU A 391 -22.17 31.71 7.40
C LEU A 391 -21.27 31.54 8.64
N THR A 392 -21.75 30.84 9.64
CA THR A 392 -20.96 30.46 10.82
C THR A 392 -20.52 29.01 10.71
N LYS A 393 -19.48 28.63 11.47
CA LYS A 393 -18.93 27.26 11.44
C LYS A 393 -19.96 26.20 11.82
N GLU A 394 -20.85 26.52 12.74
CA GLU A 394 -21.90 25.61 13.25
C GLU A 394 -22.98 25.32 12.22
N LYS A 395 -23.05 26.12 11.14
CA LYS A 395 -24.05 25.99 10.08
C LYS A 395 -23.50 25.37 8.79
N VAL A 396 -22.26 24.84 8.84
CA VAL A 396 -21.62 24.22 7.67
C VAL A 396 -21.14 22.81 7.98
N TYR A 397 -21.21 21.96 6.97
CA TYR A 397 -20.83 20.56 7.00
C TYR A 397 -20.03 20.24 5.75
N TYR A 398 -19.17 19.23 5.82
CA TYR A 398 -18.37 18.75 4.69
C TYR A 398 -18.57 17.26 4.52
N SER A 399 -18.59 16.84 3.26
CA SER A 399 -18.37 15.45 2.85
C SER A 399 -17.22 15.42 1.84
N ASP A 400 -16.87 14.24 1.36
CA ASP A 400 -15.79 14.08 0.37
C ASP A 400 -16.07 14.88 -0.92
N ASN A 401 -17.36 15.08 -1.26
CA ASN A 401 -17.78 15.70 -2.51
C ASN A 401 -18.52 17.04 -2.36
N TYR A 402 -18.99 17.36 -1.16
CA TYR A 402 -19.86 18.50 -0.96
C TYR A 402 -19.45 19.38 0.21
N PHE A 403 -19.62 20.67 0.01
CA PHE A 403 -19.80 21.67 1.05
C PHE A 403 -21.30 21.89 1.26
N ILE A 404 -21.78 21.79 2.48
CA ILE A 404 -23.20 21.81 2.79
C ILE A 404 -23.44 22.88 3.86
N TYR A 405 -24.45 23.71 3.70
CA TYR A 405 -24.75 24.73 4.69
C TYR A 405 -26.25 24.91 4.94
N ASN A 406 -26.57 25.34 6.16
CA ASN A 406 -27.93 25.72 6.53
C ASN A 406 -28.28 27.08 5.94
N ASN A 407 -29.44 27.15 5.29
CA ASN A 407 -30.03 28.35 4.72
C ASN A 407 -31.44 28.56 5.27
N TYR A 408 -31.80 29.79 5.56
CA TYR A 408 -33.19 30.15 5.85
C TYR A 408 -33.79 30.84 4.62
N ASN A 409 -34.83 30.26 4.06
CA ASN A 409 -35.53 30.80 2.90
C ASN A 409 -36.69 31.71 3.35
N TYR A 410 -36.47 33.01 3.34
CA TYR A 410 -37.48 33.98 3.76
C TYR A 410 -38.74 34.02 2.91
N LYS A 411 -38.71 33.46 1.66
CA LYS A 411 -39.89 33.40 0.78
C LYS A 411 -40.83 32.26 1.17
N THR A 412 -40.27 31.15 1.55
CA THR A 412 -41.02 29.94 1.94
C THR A 412 -41.20 29.81 3.45
N ASN A 413 -40.45 30.63 4.24
CA ASN A 413 -40.39 30.61 5.69
C ASN A 413 -39.95 29.23 6.20
N LYS A 414 -38.94 28.61 5.52
CA LYS A 414 -38.42 27.29 5.83
C LYS A 414 -36.91 27.27 5.94
N GLU A 415 -36.39 26.40 6.78
CA GLU A 415 -34.99 26.03 6.77
C GLU A 415 -34.68 25.08 5.62
N GLU A 416 -33.48 25.19 5.07
CA GLU A 416 -33.01 24.43 3.90
C GLU A 416 -31.56 24.01 4.14
N LEU A 417 -31.18 22.82 3.61
CA LEU A 417 -29.80 22.43 3.38
C LEU A 417 -29.43 22.71 1.93
N VAL A 418 -28.35 23.43 1.71
CA VAL A 418 -27.81 23.77 0.39
C VAL A 418 -26.54 22.98 0.16
N PHE A 419 -26.50 22.21 -0.91
CA PHE A 419 -25.40 21.34 -1.31
C PHE A 419 -24.61 21.98 -2.44
N VAL A 420 -23.29 22.15 -2.24
CA VAL A 420 -22.35 22.78 -3.16
C VAL A 420 -21.26 21.78 -3.54
N THR A 421 -20.98 21.60 -4.81
CA THR A 421 -19.83 20.85 -5.32
C THR A 421 -19.21 21.57 -6.51
N GLY A 422 -17.88 21.51 -6.68
CA GLY A 422 -17.17 22.26 -7.70
C GLY A 422 -17.35 23.79 -7.57
N GLY A 423 -17.70 24.27 -6.38
CA GLY A 423 -17.97 25.69 -6.12
C GLY A 423 -19.35 26.18 -6.57
N GLU A 424 -20.25 25.28 -6.99
CA GLU A 424 -21.60 25.64 -7.47
C GLU A 424 -22.68 24.93 -6.66
N ILE A 425 -23.82 25.65 -6.43
CA ILE A 425 -25.00 25.06 -5.80
C ILE A 425 -25.61 24.01 -6.73
N LYS A 426 -25.71 22.76 -6.25
CA LYS A 426 -26.29 21.63 -7.00
C LYS A 426 -27.68 21.26 -6.53
N LYS A 427 -27.96 21.38 -5.23
CA LYS A 427 -29.22 20.96 -4.64
C LYS A 427 -29.61 21.80 -3.43
N VAL A 428 -30.91 21.93 -3.23
CA VAL A 428 -31.51 22.55 -2.03
C VAL A 428 -32.59 21.61 -1.53
N VAL A 429 -32.55 21.27 -0.24
CA VAL A 429 -33.48 20.35 0.44
C VAL A 429 -34.13 21.08 1.61
N ASN A 430 -35.45 21.00 1.72
CA ASN A 430 -36.16 21.50 2.91
C ASN A 430 -35.73 20.70 4.14
N LYS A 431 -35.53 21.39 5.26
CA LYS A 431 -35.01 20.82 6.49
C LYS A 431 -36.09 20.89 7.59
N ASP A 432 -36.44 19.76 8.13
CA ASP A 432 -37.30 19.56 9.29
C ASP A 432 -36.60 18.75 10.40
N PHE A 433 -35.27 18.83 10.43
CA PHE A 433 -34.38 18.14 11.35
C PHE A 433 -33.13 18.98 11.64
N GLU A 434 -32.38 18.62 12.67
CA GLU A 434 -31.04 19.16 12.94
C GLU A 434 -29.96 18.18 12.46
N MET A 435 -28.84 18.72 11.96
CA MET A 435 -27.65 17.92 11.65
C MET A 435 -26.91 17.64 12.96
N GLU A 436 -26.73 16.39 13.29
CA GLU A 436 -26.07 15.96 14.53
C GLU A 436 -24.61 15.56 14.32
N SER A 437 -24.24 15.13 13.13
CA SER A 437 -22.87 14.76 12.81
C SER A 437 -22.39 15.42 11.50
N LYS A 438 -21.07 15.34 11.29
CA LYS A 438 -20.48 15.50 9.96
C LYS A 438 -20.83 14.31 9.08
N PHE A 439 -20.68 14.46 7.76
CA PHE A 439 -20.75 13.32 6.86
C PHE A 439 -19.53 12.42 7.05
N VAL A 440 -19.79 11.15 7.21
CA VAL A 440 -18.77 10.08 7.27
C VAL A 440 -19.18 9.02 6.28
N ASN A 441 -18.30 8.69 5.34
CA ASN A 441 -18.58 7.72 4.26
C ASN A 441 -19.87 8.03 3.49
N GLY A 442 -20.16 9.33 3.28
CA GLY A 442 -21.28 9.82 2.49
C GLY A 442 -22.61 9.91 3.22
N VAL A 443 -22.66 9.68 4.54
CA VAL A 443 -23.87 9.73 5.35
C VAL A 443 -23.65 10.53 6.63
N ALA A 444 -24.65 11.32 7.04
CA ALA A 444 -24.64 12.05 8.30
C ALA A 444 -25.83 11.66 9.18
N ILE A 445 -25.65 11.82 10.49
CA ILE A 445 -26.71 11.63 11.49
C ILE A 445 -27.52 12.91 11.56
N ILE A 446 -28.83 12.76 11.56
CA ILE A 446 -29.80 13.84 11.77
C ILE A 446 -30.64 13.55 13.01
N ARG A 447 -31.12 14.63 13.65
CA ARG A 447 -31.98 14.56 14.82
C ARG A 447 -33.27 15.35 14.54
N PHE A 448 -34.40 14.76 14.89
CA PHE A 448 -35.71 15.39 14.78
C PHE A 448 -36.11 16.08 16.09
N ASP A 449 -37.19 16.86 16.04
CA ASP A 449 -37.72 17.59 17.20
C ASP A 449 -38.16 16.68 18.36
N ASP A 450 -38.44 15.39 18.07
CA ASP A 450 -38.79 14.37 19.07
C ASP A 450 -37.56 13.72 19.72
N GLU A 451 -36.37 14.29 19.57
CA GLU A 451 -35.08 13.78 20.05
C GLU A 451 -34.66 12.43 19.45
N MET A 452 -35.31 11.98 18.39
CA MET A 452 -34.97 10.75 17.69
C MET A 452 -34.03 11.01 16.53
N TYR A 453 -33.14 10.05 16.27
CA TYR A 453 -32.13 10.13 15.20
C TYR A 453 -32.56 9.38 13.95
N SER A 454 -32.01 9.78 12.83
CA SER A 454 -32.02 9.05 11.55
C SER A 454 -30.77 9.44 10.74
N TYR A 455 -30.75 9.11 9.47
CA TYR A 455 -29.60 9.33 8.61
C TYR A 455 -29.99 10.02 7.30
N ILE A 456 -29.08 10.88 6.80
CA ILE A 456 -29.21 11.57 5.52
C ILE A 456 -27.98 11.29 4.65
N ASP A 457 -28.19 11.01 3.37
CA ASP A 457 -27.10 10.84 2.38
C ASP A 457 -26.61 12.18 1.79
N GLU A 458 -25.51 12.14 1.04
CA GLU A 458 -24.97 13.31 0.30
C GLU A 458 -25.93 13.83 -0.78
N GLN A 459 -26.92 13.08 -1.16
CA GLN A 459 -27.98 13.50 -2.07
C GLN A 459 -29.12 14.20 -1.34
N GLY A 460 -29.03 14.31 0.01
CA GLY A 460 -30.05 14.95 0.85
C GLY A 460 -31.31 14.10 1.01
N ASN A 461 -31.22 12.78 0.87
CA ASN A 461 -32.33 11.86 1.11
C ASN A 461 -32.19 11.24 2.49
N ILE A 462 -33.28 11.16 3.23
CA ILE A 462 -33.34 10.36 4.47
C ILE A 462 -33.34 8.88 4.04
N ILE A 463 -32.32 8.11 4.46
CA ILE A 463 -32.09 6.75 3.94
C ILE A 463 -32.99 5.70 4.57
N THR A 464 -33.67 6.02 5.68
CA THR A 464 -34.61 5.11 6.35
C THR A 464 -35.70 5.88 7.08
N GLU A 465 -36.91 5.32 7.13
CA GLU A 465 -38.03 5.85 7.94
C GLU A 465 -37.90 5.50 9.42
N LEU A 466 -36.94 4.62 9.78
CA LEU A 466 -36.72 4.24 11.17
C LEU A 466 -36.23 5.44 12.01
N ARG A 467 -36.65 5.46 13.25
CA ARG A 467 -36.22 6.42 14.27
C ARG A 467 -35.42 5.68 15.36
N PHE A 468 -34.29 6.28 15.71
CA PHE A 468 -33.34 5.68 16.65
C PHE A 468 -33.21 6.56 17.90
N ILE A 469 -33.03 5.92 19.07
CA ILE A 469 -32.67 6.61 20.31
C ILE A 469 -31.14 6.83 20.41
N GLN A 470 -30.36 6.11 19.59
CA GLN A 470 -28.93 6.27 19.41
C GLN A 470 -28.56 5.88 17.97
N ALA A 471 -27.63 6.61 17.37
CA ALA A 471 -27.14 6.36 16.02
C ALA A 471 -25.63 6.57 15.97
N ASP A 472 -24.88 5.62 15.43
CA ASP A 472 -23.45 5.71 15.20
C ASP A 472 -23.18 6.05 13.72
N SER A 473 -22.00 6.61 13.42
CA SER A 473 -21.60 6.89 12.05
C SER A 473 -21.39 5.62 11.23
N PHE A 474 -21.59 5.70 9.93
CA PHE A 474 -21.33 4.60 9.00
C PHE A 474 -19.84 4.28 8.93
N ASP A 475 -19.49 3.00 8.89
CA ASP A 475 -18.14 2.55 8.67
C ASP A 475 -17.75 2.55 7.18
N LYS A 476 -16.50 2.20 6.86
CA LYS A 476 -16.00 2.15 5.47
C LYS A 476 -16.69 1.10 4.59
N TYR A 477 -17.36 0.12 5.19
CA TYR A 477 -18.12 -0.91 4.44
C TYR A 477 -19.56 -0.49 4.18
N GLY A 478 -19.97 0.62 4.76
CA GLY A 478 -21.29 1.20 4.56
C GLY A 478 -22.36 0.65 5.51
N ASP A 479 -21.96 0.29 6.72
CA ASP A 479 -22.86 -0.18 7.79
C ASP A 479 -22.79 0.73 9.02
N ALA A 480 -23.90 0.86 9.74
CA ALA A 480 -23.97 1.62 10.99
C ALA A 480 -24.72 0.84 12.07
N VAL A 481 -24.22 0.93 13.30
CA VAL A 481 -24.94 0.48 14.50
C VAL A 481 -25.89 1.57 14.94
N ALA A 482 -27.12 1.20 15.23
CA ALA A 482 -28.10 2.10 15.82
C ALA A 482 -28.94 1.36 16.86
N LYS A 483 -29.70 2.12 17.67
CA LYS A 483 -30.53 1.58 18.74
C LYS A 483 -31.93 2.10 18.62
N THR A 484 -32.91 1.19 18.67
CA THR A 484 -34.33 1.49 18.87
C THR A 484 -34.74 1.18 20.33
N ASN A 485 -36.03 1.35 20.66
CA ASN A 485 -36.57 0.93 21.95
C ASN A 485 -36.39 -0.56 22.21
N ASP A 486 -36.35 -1.40 21.16
CA ASP A 486 -36.24 -2.86 21.29
C ASP A 486 -34.78 -3.34 21.42
N GLY A 487 -33.77 -2.48 21.12
CA GLY A 487 -32.36 -2.79 21.26
C GLY A 487 -31.51 -2.32 20.10
N TYR A 488 -30.25 -2.79 20.09
CA TYR A 488 -29.27 -2.48 19.03
C TYR A 488 -29.50 -3.33 17.79
N GLY A 489 -29.28 -2.74 16.64
CA GLY A 489 -29.26 -3.38 15.32
C GLY A 489 -28.23 -2.73 14.40
N VAL A 490 -28.14 -3.24 13.18
CA VAL A 490 -27.26 -2.72 12.12
C VAL A 490 -28.08 -2.46 10.87
N LEU A 491 -27.85 -1.32 10.22
CA LEU A 491 -28.40 -1.00 8.90
C LEU A 491 -27.27 -0.62 7.94
N ASN A 492 -27.50 -0.84 6.65
CA ASN A 492 -26.58 -0.43 5.60
C ASN A 492 -26.96 0.96 5.02
N LYS A 493 -26.12 1.50 4.13
CA LYS A 493 -26.32 2.82 3.49
C LYS A 493 -27.61 2.94 2.69
N GLU A 494 -28.18 1.82 2.24
CA GLU A 494 -29.48 1.79 1.58
C GLU A 494 -30.66 1.76 2.57
N GLY A 495 -30.39 1.87 3.88
CA GLY A 495 -31.40 1.83 4.94
C GLY A 495 -31.96 0.43 5.24
N LYS A 496 -31.34 -0.62 4.67
CA LYS A 496 -31.75 -2.00 4.89
C LYS A 496 -31.19 -2.53 6.20
N ILE A 497 -32.03 -3.22 6.96
CA ILE A 497 -31.62 -3.87 8.21
C ILE A 497 -30.73 -5.07 7.91
N VAL A 498 -29.48 -5.04 8.38
CA VAL A 498 -28.50 -6.13 8.32
C VAL A 498 -28.62 -7.04 9.54
N ILE A 499 -28.70 -6.45 10.74
CA ILE A 499 -28.94 -7.16 12.00
C ILE A 499 -30.18 -6.56 12.69
N PRO A 500 -31.16 -7.36 13.07
CA PRO A 500 -32.39 -6.88 13.71
C PRO A 500 -32.13 -6.08 15.00
N PHE A 501 -32.99 -5.09 15.28
CA PHE A 501 -32.92 -4.21 16.43
C PHE A 501 -33.51 -4.86 17.70
N ASN A 502 -32.88 -5.92 18.19
CA ASN A 502 -33.34 -6.65 19.40
C ASN A 502 -32.15 -7.22 20.20
N ASN A 503 -30.99 -6.60 20.13
CA ASN A 503 -29.76 -7.06 20.78
C ASN A 503 -29.37 -6.11 21.92
N ASN A 504 -28.64 -6.66 22.92
CA ASN A 504 -28.20 -5.88 24.09
C ASN A 504 -27.06 -4.91 23.74
N GLU A 505 -26.18 -5.30 22.83
CA GLU A 505 -25.00 -4.53 22.40
C GLU A 505 -24.52 -5.09 21.07
N ILE A 506 -23.96 -4.23 20.20
CA ILE A 506 -23.26 -4.64 18.98
C ILE A 506 -21.95 -3.87 18.91
N LYS A 507 -20.84 -4.58 18.72
CA LYS A 507 -19.52 -3.99 18.39
C LYS A 507 -19.24 -4.25 16.91
N MET A 508 -18.91 -3.21 16.17
CA MET A 508 -18.37 -3.36 14.81
C MET A 508 -16.92 -3.79 14.92
N LEU A 509 -16.55 -4.84 14.18
CA LEU A 509 -15.20 -5.41 14.15
C LEU A 509 -14.47 -5.03 12.84
N ASN A 510 -14.92 -3.95 12.21
CA ASN A 510 -14.37 -3.47 10.94
C ASN A 510 -13.36 -2.36 11.21
N SER A 511 -12.16 -2.49 10.64
CA SER A 511 -11.17 -1.44 10.68
C SER A 511 -11.43 -0.38 9.60
N ASN A 512 -11.26 0.90 9.93
CA ASN A 512 -11.25 2.00 8.96
C ASN A 512 -9.93 2.09 8.18
N VAL A 513 -8.94 1.27 8.52
CA VAL A 513 -7.66 1.20 7.82
C VAL A 513 -7.79 0.24 6.63
N LYS A 514 -7.24 0.62 5.46
CA LYS A 514 -7.12 -0.29 4.31
C LYS A 514 -6.22 -1.46 4.70
N ILE A 515 -6.78 -2.67 4.70
CA ILE A 515 -6.06 -3.91 4.94
C ILE A 515 -5.79 -4.57 3.59
N ASN A 516 -4.73 -5.36 3.49
CA ASN A 516 -4.50 -6.22 2.33
C ASN A 516 -5.73 -7.10 2.11
N THR A 517 -6.24 -7.17 0.87
CA THR A 517 -7.45 -7.90 0.49
C THR A 517 -7.42 -9.38 0.90
N GLN A 518 -6.24 -9.98 1.01
CA GLN A 518 -6.08 -11.37 1.46
C GLN A 518 -6.38 -11.58 2.95
N ASN A 519 -6.28 -10.51 3.75
CA ASN A 519 -6.52 -10.53 5.18
C ASN A 519 -7.85 -9.85 5.59
N GLU A 520 -8.77 -9.62 4.64
CA GLU A 520 -10.07 -9.08 4.95
C GLU A 520 -10.87 -9.99 5.87
N SER A 521 -11.58 -9.37 6.81
CA SER A 521 -12.40 -10.08 7.78
C SER A 521 -13.63 -10.71 7.13
N ASN A 522 -13.94 -11.94 7.52
CA ASN A 522 -15.25 -12.57 7.30
C ASN A 522 -16.21 -12.35 8.48
N VAL A 523 -15.73 -11.70 9.55
CA VAL A 523 -16.50 -11.36 10.74
C VAL A 523 -16.55 -9.85 10.84
N PHE A 524 -17.76 -9.30 10.84
CA PHE A 524 -17.99 -7.86 10.83
C PHE A 524 -18.57 -7.34 12.14
N TYR A 525 -19.28 -8.21 12.90
CA TYR A 525 -19.95 -7.78 14.11
C TYR A 525 -19.77 -8.79 15.24
N ALA A 526 -19.62 -8.28 16.45
CA ALA A 526 -19.83 -9.00 17.68
C ALA A 526 -21.18 -8.57 18.29
N VAL A 527 -22.15 -9.47 18.29
CA VAL A 527 -23.51 -9.21 18.73
C VAL A 527 -23.71 -9.83 20.11
N LYS A 528 -24.03 -9.02 21.10
CA LYS A 528 -24.28 -9.46 22.48
C LYS A 528 -25.76 -9.80 22.70
N LYS A 529 -25.96 -11.01 23.11
CA LYS A 529 -27.27 -11.50 23.59
C LYS A 529 -27.01 -12.33 24.85
N ASP A 530 -27.85 -12.16 25.86
CA ASP A 530 -27.73 -12.89 27.12
C ASP A 530 -26.32 -12.80 27.77
N ASN A 531 -25.73 -11.59 27.76
CA ASN A 531 -24.43 -11.25 28.33
C ASN A 531 -23.19 -11.85 27.61
N ARG A 532 -23.36 -12.51 26.47
CA ARG A 532 -22.21 -13.04 25.68
C ARG A 532 -22.26 -12.62 24.23
N PHE A 533 -21.10 -12.41 23.63
CA PHE A 533 -20.95 -12.04 22.24
C PHE A 533 -20.92 -13.27 21.33
N ALA A 534 -21.66 -13.20 20.24
CA ALA A 534 -21.56 -14.10 19.09
C ALA A 534 -21.08 -13.31 17.86
N LEU A 535 -20.38 -13.97 16.95
CA LEU A 535 -19.77 -13.33 15.77
C LEU A 535 -20.69 -13.46 14.55
N TYR A 536 -20.77 -12.38 13.76
CA TYR A 536 -21.62 -12.27 12.58
C TYR A 536 -20.83 -11.73 11.39
N ASN A 537 -21.18 -12.15 10.18
CA ASN A 537 -20.60 -11.62 8.95
C ASN A 537 -21.35 -10.37 8.44
N SER A 538 -20.87 -9.78 7.32
CA SER A 538 -21.45 -8.60 6.69
C SER A 538 -22.92 -8.76 6.25
N SER A 539 -23.39 -9.99 6.03
CA SER A 539 -24.81 -10.26 5.71
C SER A 539 -25.69 -10.48 6.93
N GLY A 540 -25.17 -10.22 8.14
CA GLY A 540 -25.89 -10.41 9.40
C GLY A 540 -26.12 -11.88 9.76
N LYS A 541 -25.35 -12.82 9.20
CA LYS A 541 -25.43 -14.25 9.54
C LYS A 541 -24.38 -14.60 10.58
N ARG A 542 -24.79 -15.35 11.60
CA ARG A 542 -23.89 -15.82 12.65
C ARG A 542 -22.78 -16.69 12.08
N ARG A 543 -21.56 -16.44 12.57
CA ARG A 543 -20.35 -17.21 12.28
C ARG A 543 -19.92 -17.99 13.52
N GLY A 544 -19.59 -19.27 13.33
CA GLY A 544 -19.17 -20.13 14.43
C GLY A 544 -20.29 -20.47 15.44
N LYS A 545 -19.94 -21.28 16.44
CA LYS A 545 -20.87 -21.72 17.51
C LYS A 545 -20.51 -21.14 18.89
N LYS A 546 -19.28 -20.58 19.02
CA LYS A 546 -18.77 -20.05 20.28
C LYS A 546 -19.44 -18.74 20.68
N TYR A 547 -19.42 -18.49 21.98
CA TYR A 547 -19.75 -17.23 22.60
C TYR A 547 -18.56 -16.76 23.42
N TYR A 548 -18.36 -15.46 23.49
CA TYR A 548 -17.25 -14.82 24.17
C TYR A 548 -17.78 -13.89 25.26
N ASN A 549 -17.04 -13.78 26.37
CA ASN A 549 -17.40 -12.89 27.47
C ASN A 549 -17.08 -11.45 27.15
N ASP A 550 -15.95 -11.22 26.47
CA ASP A 550 -15.52 -9.92 25.97
C ASP A 550 -14.73 -10.04 24.66
N ILE A 551 -14.71 -8.94 23.90
CA ILE A 551 -14.00 -8.83 22.61
C ILE A 551 -13.37 -7.45 22.52
N ILE A 552 -12.05 -7.42 22.25
CA ILE A 552 -11.28 -6.24 21.95
C ILE A 552 -10.78 -6.38 20.50
N PHE A 553 -11.14 -5.45 19.66
CA PHE A 553 -10.80 -5.45 18.24
C PHE A 553 -9.45 -4.76 17.99
N ASP A 554 -8.64 -5.30 17.07
CA ASP A 554 -7.46 -4.63 16.53
C ASP A 554 -7.87 -3.75 15.35
N GLU A 555 -7.67 -2.43 15.47
CA GLU A 555 -8.14 -1.47 14.45
C GLU A 555 -7.37 -1.58 13.12
N LYS A 556 -6.20 -2.18 13.13
CA LYS A 556 -5.31 -2.26 11.97
C LYS A 556 -5.40 -3.58 11.22
N TYR A 557 -5.53 -4.70 11.92
CA TYR A 557 -5.47 -6.03 11.33
C TYR A 557 -6.78 -6.81 11.57
N PRO A 558 -7.13 -7.78 10.71
CA PRO A 558 -8.37 -8.54 10.82
C PRO A 558 -8.27 -9.60 11.92
N LEU A 559 -8.06 -9.15 13.15
CA LEU A 559 -8.02 -10.01 14.33
C LEU A 559 -8.62 -9.31 15.54
N PHE A 560 -9.01 -10.08 16.53
CA PHE A 560 -9.48 -9.56 17.80
C PHE A 560 -9.03 -10.44 18.97
N LYS A 561 -8.84 -9.81 20.12
CA LYS A 561 -8.62 -10.48 21.38
C LYS A 561 -9.98 -10.74 22.02
N ALA A 562 -10.27 -11.97 22.32
CA ALA A 562 -11.51 -12.37 22.99
C ALA A 562 -11.19 -13.10 24.29
N SER A 563 -12.08 -13.04 25.26
CA SER A 563 -12.04 -13.88 26.44
C SER A 563 -13.21 -14.86 26.43
N ASP A 564 -12.92 -16.13 26.72
CA ASP A 564 -13.93 -17.12 27.12
C ASP A 564 -13.85 -17.36 28.63
N ASP A 565 -14.50 -18.40 29.12
CA ASP A 565 -14.54 -18.70 30.57
C ASP A 565 -13.19 -19.18 31.13
N ALA A 566 -12.20 -19.50 30.25
CA ALA A 566 -10.98 -20.15 30.64
C ALA A 566 -9.70 -19.39 30.22
N TYR A 567 -9.72 -18.68 29.08
CA TYR A 567 -8.53 -18.09 28.48
C TYR A 567 -8.80 -16.78 27.75
N ASP A 568 -7.74 -16.00 27.57
CA ASP A 568 -7.68 -15.02 26.50
C ASP A 568 -7.27 -15.72 25.20
N LEU A 569 -7.93 -15.33 24.11
CA LEU A 569 -7.75 -15.86 22.77
C LEU A 569 -7.44 -14.71 21.82
N LEU A 570 -6.48 -14.92 20.95
CA LEU A 570 -6.30 -14.09 19.76
C LEU A 570 -6.95 -14.82 18.60
N ILE A 571 -7.94 -14.19 17.97
CA ILE A 571 -8.78 -14.83 16.97
C ILE A 571 -8.61 -14.09 15.65
N THR A 572 -8.37 -14.83 14.57
CA THR A 572 -8.39 -14.29 13.23
C THR A 572 -9.84 -14.08 12.78
N SER A 573 -10.17 -12.89 12.33
CA SER A 573 -11.56 -12.56 11.98
C SER A 573 -12.01 -13.20 10.67
N LYS A 574 -11.07 -13.66 9.82
CA LYS A 574 -11.38 -14.29 8.54
C LYS A 574 -11.96 -15.69 8.70
N ASP A 575 -11.24 -16.59 9.38
CA ASP A 575 -11.57 -18.01 9.43
C ASP A 575 -11.95 -18.49 10.85
N LEU A 576 -11.94 -17.60 11.85
CA LEU A 576 -12.15 -17.89 13.26
C LEU A 576 -11.12 -18.83 13.87
N ASP A 577 -9.91 -18.84 13.32
CA ASP A 577 -8.80 -19.59 13.90
C ASP A 577 -8.33 -18.94 15.19
N GLU A 578 -8.06 -19.76 16.19
CA GLU A 578 -7.77 -19.32 17.56
C GLU A 578 -6.30 -19.56 17.90
N ILE A 579 -5.62 -18.50 18.34
CA ILE A 579 -4.30 -18.58 18.97
C ILE A 579 -4.49 -18.38 20.46
N LYS A 580 -4.25 -19.43 21.23
CA LYS A 580 -4.43 -19.39 22.66
C LYS A 580 -3.32 -18.59 23.35
N LEU A 581 -3.67 -17.55 24.06
CA LEU A 581 -2.73 -16.77 24.86
C LEU A 581 -2.47 -17.47 26.20
N THR A 582 -1.20 -17.49 26.61
CA THR A 582 -0.77 -18.24 27.83
C THR A 582 -1.07 -17.52 29.13
N SER A 583 -1.47 -16.24 29.07
CA SER A 583 -1.85 -15.45 30.25
C SER A 583 -2.74 -14.29 29.83
N PHE A 584 -3.55 -13.78 30.75
CA PHE A 584 -4.22 -12.49 30.59
C PHE A 584 -3.15 -11.42 30.33
N ASN A 585 -3.40 -10.54 29.34
CA ASN A 585 -2.48 -9.50 28.90
C ASN A 585 -1.18 -9.97 28.23
N SER A 586 -1.14 -11.17 27.64
CA SER A 586 -0.02 -11.54 26.75
C SER A 586 0.11 -10.53 25.63
N GLU A 587 1.31 -9.97 25.47
CA GLU A 587 1.62 -9.08 24.36
C GLU A 587 1.71 -9.88 23.05
N TYR A 588 1.16 -9.30 22.01
CA TYR A 588 1.34 -9.77 20.64
C TYR A 588 1.74 -8.60 19.74
N LYS A 589 2.33 -8.91 18.59
CA LYS A 589 2.62 -7.95 17.53
C LYS A 589 2.00 -8.49 16.25
N ALA A 590 1.07 -7.73 15.68
CA ALA A 590 0.48 -8.06 14.40
C ALA A 590 1.21 -7.33 13.27
N TYR A 591 1.35 -8.02 12.15
CA TYR A 591 1.93 -7.54 10.89
C TYR A 591 0.96 -7.89 9.76
N GLU A 592 1.21 -7.41 8.56
CA GLU A 592 0.31 -7.60 7.43
C GLU A 592 0.00 -9.09 7.14
N ASN A 593 0.98 -9.97 7.27
CA ASN A 593 0.86 -11.39 6.87
C ASN A 593 1.11 -12.38 8.00
N TYR A 594 1.42 -11.92 9.22
CA TYR A 594 1.70 -12.80 10.35
C TYR A 594 1.51 -12.11 11.70
N ILE A 595 1.46 -12.89 12.75
CA ILE A 595 1.30 -12.46 14.14
C ILE A 595 2.45 -13.08 14.95
N ILE A 596 3.06 -12.30 15.82
CA ILE A 596 4.05 -12.79 16.81
C ILE A 596 3.39 -12.77 18.18
N VAL A 597 3.38 -13.91 18.84
CA VAL A 597 3.02 -14.05 20.27
C VAL A 597 4.26 -14.56 20.99
N LYS A 598 4.86 -13.73 21.83
CA LYS A 598 6.19 -14.01 22.44
C LYS A 598 7.27 -14.22 21.35
N ASN A 599 7.75 -15.45 21.17
CA ASN A 599 8.74 -15.87 20.19
C ASN A 599 8.15 -16.81 19.10
N GLU A 600 6.85 -16.95 19.06
CA GLU A 600 6.14 -17.82 18.12
C GLU A 600 5.47 -16.98 17.03
N TYR A 601 5.68 -17.38 15.79
CA TYR A 601 5.10 -16.74 14.61
C TYR A 601 3.89 -17.55 14.15
N TYR A 602 2.77 -16.86 13.95
CA TYR A 602 1.51 -17.45 13.49
C TYR A 602 1.08 -16.77 12.19
N ASN A 603 0.54 -17.54 11.25
CA ASN A 603 -0.19 -16.95 10.13
C ASN A 603 -1.63 -16.62 10.56
N TYR A 604 -2.36 -15.89 9.69
CA TYR A 604 -3.75 -15.54 9.95
C TYR A 604 -4.75 -16.71 9.84
N ASN A 605 -4.27 -17.93 9.61
CA ASN A 605 -5.04 -19.16 9.78
C ASN A 605 -4.76 -19.83 11.14
N GLY A 606 -4.24 -19.10 12.12
CA GLY A 606 -3.98 -19.57 13.48
C GLY A 606 -2.88 -20.63 13.59
N LYS A 607 -2.18 -20.96 12.49
CA LYS A 607 -1.13 -21.96 12.47
C LYS A 607 0.19 -21.35 12.93
N ASN A 608 0.85 -21.98 13.93
CA ASN A 608 2.23 -21.68 14.25
C ASN A 608 3.13 -22.07 13.06
N ILE A 609 3.82 -21.10 12.50
CA ILE A 609 4.66 -21.27 11.32
C ILE A 609 6.15 -21.24 11.63
N TYR A 610 6.54 -20.62 12.77
CA TYR A 610 7.94 -20.54 13.18
C TYR A 610 8.07 -20.25 14.67
N ILE A 611 9.10 -20.83 15.31
CA ILE A 611 9.45 -20.55 16.69
C ILE A 611 10.89 -20.01 16.72
N ASP A 612 11.06 -18.80 17.23
CA ASP A 612 12.39 -18.23 17.44
C ASP A 612 12.99 -18.77 18.75
N ASN A 613 13.85 -19.77 18.62
CA ASN A 613 14.55 -20.39 19.76
C ASN A 613 15.75 -19.56 20.26
N SER A 614 16.07 -18.41 19.66
CA SER A 614 17.14 -17.53 20.10
C SER A 614 16.75 -16.64 21.28
N VAL A 615 15.44 -16.45 21.48
CA VAL A 615 14.88 -15.74 22.63
C VAL A 615 14.65 -16.75 23.77
N LYS A 616 15.49 -16.70 24.81
CA LYS A 616 15.32 -17.49 26.03
C LYS A 616 14.52 -16.73 27.07
#